data_8bd04b93c6a1c29fe207691f64137001
#
_entry.id   8bd04b93c6a1c29fe207691f64137001
#
_cell.length_a   1.000
_cell.length_b   1.000
_cell.length_c   1.000
_cell.angle_alpha   90.00
_cell.angle_beta   90.00
_cell.angle_gamma   90.00
#
_symmetry.space_group_name_H-M   'P 1'
#
loop_
_entity.id
_entity.type
_entity.pdbx_description
1 polymer ?
#
loop_
_entity_poly.entity_id
_entity_poly.type
_entity_poly.pdbx_seq_one_letter_code
_entity_poly.pdbx_strand_id
1 'polypeptide(L)'
;MILPQREHPEAVAEFDAAVRWYEAQEPGIGLALIDRAQQARQTITDWPNAAPPFTTADDGTVLRSKGIPGYPYHVIYTVEPDSILILAYAHERREPGYWLHRLSD
;
A
#
# COMPACT_ATOMS: atom_id res chain seq x y z
N MET A 1 -9.06 -6.34 -18.41
CA MET A 1 -9.97 -5.56 -17.57
C MET A 1 -9.18 -4.85 -16.47
N ILE A 2 -9.45 -3.56 -16.27
CA ILE A 2 -8.81 -2.78 -15.22
C ILE A 2 -9.62 -2.96 -13.94
N LEU A 3 -8.96 -3.47 -12.90
CA LEU A 3 -9.61 -3.65 -11.61
C LEU A 3 -9.59 -2.34 -10.82
N PRO A 4 -10.73 -1.92 -10.23
CA PRO A 4 -10.73 -0.76 -9.35
C PRO A 4 -9.96 -1.04 -8.07
N GLN A 5 -9.35 -0.01 -7.51
CA GLN A 5 -8.68 -0.11 -6.22
C GLN A 5 -9.61 0.38 -5.12
N ARG A 6 -9.60 -0.32 -3.99
CA ARG A 6 -10.20 0.14 -2.74
C ARG A 6 -9.13 0.14 -1.67
N GLU A 7 -9.23 1.07 -0.75
CA GLU A 7 -8.27 1.20 0.34
C GLU A 7 -8.94 0.91 1.67
N HIS A 8 -8.29 0.09 2.49
CA HIS A 8 -8.75 -0.12 3.85
C HIS A 8 -8.68 1.21 4.62
N PRO A 9 -9.67 1.56 5.46
CA PRO A 9 -9.66 2.83 6.18
C PRO A 9 -8.40 3.08 7.00
N GLU A 10 -7.83 2.04 7.61
CA GLU A 10 -6.59 2.19 8.36
C GLU A 10 -5.39 2.45 7.45
N ALA A 11 -5.42 1.96 6.21
CA ALA A 11 -4.38 2.28 5.23
C ALA A 11 -4.45 3.76 4.84
N VAL A 12 -5.64 4.28 4.64
CA VAL A 12 -5.84 5.71 4.34
C VAL A 12 -5.28 6.56 5.49
N ALA A 13 -5.59 6.18 6.73
CA ALA A 13 -5.09 6.91 7.91
C ALA A 13 -3.56 6.86 8.01
N GLU A 14 -2.96 5.71 7.72
CA GLU A 14 -1.50 5.57 7.69
C GLU A 14 -0.87 6.51 6.67
N PHE A 15 -1.46 6.55 5.48
CA PHE A 15 -0.93 7.39 4.41
C PHE A 15 -1.04 8.87 4.75
N ASP A 16 -2.20 9.29 5.26
CA ASP A 16 -2.40 10.67 5.67
C ASP A 16 -1.39 11.09 6.74
N ALA A 17 -1.15 10.22 7.71
CA ALA A 17 -0.18 10.50 8.77
C ALA A 17 1.24 10.64 8.21
N ALA A 18 1.62 9.76 7.27
CA ALA A 18 2.94 9.82 6.64
C ALA A 18 3.11 11.12 5.85
N VAL A 19 2.11 11.50 5.06
CA VAL A 19 2.16 12.74 4.26
C VAL A 19 2.33 13.95 5.17
N ARG A 20 1.54 14.02 6.25
CA ARG A 20 1.65 15.14 7.21
C ARG A 20 3.01 15.20 7.86
N TRP A 21 3.55 14.05 8.23
CA TRP A 21 4.86 14.01 8.88
C TRP A 21 5.95 14.55 7.95
N TYR A 22 5.97 14.08 6.70
CA TYR A 22 6.98 14.55 5.75
C TYR A 22 6.81 16.04 5.42
N GLU A 23 5.57 16.48 5.26
CA GLU A 23 5.31 17.89 4.94
C GLU A 23 5.73 18.80 6.08
N ALA A 24 5.63 18.33 7.32
CA ALA A 24 6.09 19.09 8.50
C ALA A 24 7.62 19.16 8.57
N GLN A 25 8.33 18.17 8.03
CA GLN A 25 9.80 18.19 7.99
C GLN A 25 10.31 19.20 6.97
N GLU A 26 9.71 19.21 5.78
CA GLU A 26 10.11 20.13 4.72
C GLU A 26 8.93 20.31 3.75
N PRO A 27 8.52 21.55 3.46
CA PRO A 27 7.45 21.80 2.52
C PRO A 27 7.73 21.16 1.15
N GLY A 28 6.75 20.47 0.62
CA GLY A 28 6.82 19.79 -0.68
C GLY A 28 7.16 18.32 -0.61
N ILE A 29 7.79 17.84 0.46
CA ILE A 29 8.16 16.42 0.57
C ILE A 29 6.92 15.53 0.74
N GLY A 30 5.93 16.00 1.50
CA GLY A 30 4.66 15.28 1.64
C GLY A 30 3.90 15.21 0.32
N LEU A 31 3.90 16.29 -0.43
CA LEU A 31 3.28 16.32 -1.76
C LEU A 31 3.98 15.37 -2.73
N ALA A 32 5.32 15.28 -2.65
CA ALA A 32 6.07 14.35 -3.47
C ALA A 32 5.74 12.89 -3.10
N LEU A 33 5.50 12.60 -1.82
CA LEU A 33 5.07 11.28 -1.40
C LEU A 33 3.72 10.89 -2.04
N ILE A 34 2.78 11.84 -2.07
CA ILE A 34 1.49 11.60 -2.73
C ILE A 34 1.70 11.22 -4.19
N ASP A 35 2.55 11.95 -4.90
CA ASP A 35 2.82 11.68 -6.31
C ASP A 35 3.46 10.32 -6.51
N ARG A 36 4.47 9.97 -5.70
CA ARG A 36 5.17 8.69 -5.82
C ARG A 36 4.28 7.51 -5.45
N ALA A 37 3.42 7.67 -4.44
CA ALA A 37 2.45 6.65 -4.07
C ALA A 37 1.43 6.45 -5.19
N GLN A 38 1.01 7.51 -5.86
CA GLN A 38 0.08 7.42 -6.98
C GLN A 38 0.71 6.65 -8.14
N GLN A 39 1.99 6.89 -8.43
CA GLN A 39 2.73 6.14 -9.43
C GLN A 39 2.80 4.64 -9.07
N ALA A 40 3.07 4.33 -7.80
CA ALA A 40 3.12 2.94 -7.33
C ALA A 40 1.76 2.27 -7.50
N ARG A 41 0.67 2.95 -7.13
CA ARG A 41 -0.68 2.41 -7.30
C ARG A 41 -1.05 2.22 -8.76
N GLN A 42 -0.60 3.12 -9.63
CA GLN A 42 -0.83 2.96 -11.07
C GLN A 42 -0.12 1.73 -11.61
N THR A 43 1.11 1.48 -11.18
CA THR A 43 1.85 0.27 -11.56
C THR A 43 1.12 -0.98 -11.08
N ILE A 44 0.54 -0.95 -9.87
CA ILE A 44 -0.26 -2.06 -9.35
C ILE A 44 -1.49 -2.30 -10.24
N THR A 45 -2.16 -1.23 -10.67
CA THR A 45 -3.33 -1.35 -11.55
C THR A 45 -2.94 -1.96 -12.88
N ASP A 46 -1.82 -1.51 -13.46
CA ASP A 46 -1.38 -1.95 -14.78
C ASP A 46 -0.88 -3.41 -14.75
N TRP A 47 -0.22 -3.81 -13.67
CA TRP A 47 0.42 -5.11 -13.53
C TRP A 47 0.18 -5.71 -12.14
N PRO A 48 -1.08 -6.10 -11.82
CA PRO A 48 -1.42 -6.49 -10.43
C PRO A 48 -0.61 -7.67 -9.90
N ASN A 49 -0.22 -8.59 -10.78
CA ASN A 49 0.47 -9.80 -10.39
C ASN A 49 1.99 -9.74 -10.58
N ALA A 50 2.54 -8.58 -11.01
CA ALA A 50 3.96 -8.45 -11.28
C ALA A 50 4.80 -8.41 -10.00
N ALA A 51 4.31 -7.80 -8.93
CA ALA A 51 5.00 -7.85 -7.64
C ALA A 51 4.93 -9.27 -7.10
N PRO A 52 6.06 -9.84 -6.65
CA PRO A 52 6.04 -11.21 -6.14
C PRO A 52 5.18 -11.33 -4.89
N PRO A 53 4.65 -12.53 -4.62
CA PRO A 53 3.97 -12.77 -3.35
C PRO A 53 4.89 -12.45 -2.18
N PHE A 54 4.40 -11.64 -1.25
CA PHE A 54 5.15 -11.22 -0.06
C PHE A 54 4.92 -12.18 1.09
N THR A 55 3.66 -12.53 1.32
CA THR A 55 3.27 -13.50 2.34
C THR A 55 1.87 -14.02 2.01
N THR A 56 1.46 -15.09 2.69
CA THR A 56 0.12 -15.66 2.53
C THR A 56 -0.53 -15.71 3.90
N ALA A 57 -1.75 -15.22 3.99
CA ALA A 57 -2.52 -15.27 5.23
C ALA A 57 -3.03 -16.69 5.47
N ASP A 58 -3.50 -16.96 6.70
CA ASP A 58 -3.97 -18.28 7.10
C ASP A 58 -5.14 -18.77 6.23
N ASP A 59 -5.96 -17.86 5.72
CA ASP A 59 -7.09 -18.22 4.86
C ASP A 59 -6.69 -18.42 3.38
N GLY A 60 -5.39 -18.36 3.07
CA GLY A 60 -4.90 -18.53 1.71
C GLY A 60 -4.77 -17.23 0.91
N THR A 61 -5.19 -16.10 1.45
CA THR A 61 -5.06 -14.81 0.77
C THR A 61 -3.58 -14.49 0.51
N VAL A 62 -3.25 -14.24 -0.76
CA VAL A 62 -1.88 -13.88 -1.15
C VAL A 62 -1.71 -12.38 -1.07
N LEU A 63 -0.72 -11.94 -0.31
CA LEU A 63 -0.39 -10.52 -0.15
C LEU A 63 0.85 -10.20 -0.97
N ARG A 64 0.82 -9.02 -1.60
CA ARG A 64 1.91 -8.52 -2.42
C ARG A 64 2.38 -7.17 -1.89
N SER A 65 3.62 -6.81 -2.21
CA SER A 65 4.23 -5.59 -1.70
C SER A 65 4.87 -4.82 -2.85
N LYS A 66 4.53 -3.53 -2.96
CA LYS A 66 5.11 -2.64 -3.97
C LYS A 66 5.74 -1.45 -3.26
N GLY A 67 7.06 -1.27 -3.42
CA GLY A 67 7.77 -0.14 -2.83
C GLY A 67 7.34 1.19 -3.44
N ILE A 68 7.35 2.24 -2.62
CA ILE A 68 7.13 3.61 -3.06
C ILE A 68 8.50 4.23 -3.30
N PRO A 69 8.85 4.59 -4.56
CA PRO A 69 10.18 5.11 -4.86
C PRO A 69 10.54 6.35 -4.04
N GLY A 70 11.71 6.34 -3.43
CA GLY A 70 12.22 7.48 -2.66
C GLY A 70 11.76 7.56 -1.22
N TYR A 71 10.91 6.64 -0.77
CA TYR A 71 10.36 6.64 0.60
C TYR A 71 10.43 5.23 1.18
N PRO A 72 10.60 5.11 2.51
CA PRO A 72 10.71 3.80 3.17
C PRO A 72 9.33 3.18 3.45
N TYR A 73 8.46 3.21 2.45
CA TYR A 73 7.09 2.69 2.56
C TYR A 73 6.80 1.72 1.43
N HIS A 74 5.96 0.73 1.73
CA HIS A 74 5.48 -0.24 0.76
C HIS A 74 3.96 -0.27 0.78
N VAL A 75 3.39 -0.37 -0.42
CA VAL A 75 1.95 -0.59 -0.58
C VAL A 75 1.72 -2.09 -0.46
N ILE A 76 1.00 -2.52 0.57
CA ILE A 76 0.63 -3.92 0.79
C ILE A 76 -0.76 -4.11 0.23
N TYR A 77 -0.92 -5.07 -0.69
CA TYR A 77 -2.19 -5.23 -1.38
C TYR A 77 -2.47 -6.70 -1.69
N THR A 78 -3.73 -6.98 -2.00
CA THR A 78 -4.15 -8.28 -2.51
C THR A 78 -5.06 -8.08 -3.71
N VAL A 79 -4.97 -9.01 -4.67
CA VAL A 79 -5.81 -8.98 -5.87
C VAL A 79 -7.02 -9.86 -5.61
N GLU A 80 -8.20 -9.25 -5.69
CA GLU A 80 -9.49 -9.93 -5.55
C GLU A 80 -10.11 -10.13 -6.93
N PRO A 81 -11.17 -10.94 -7.06
CA PRO A 81 -11.76 -11.19 -8.38
C PRO A 81 -12.23 -9.93 -9.12
N ASP A 82 -12.70 -8.92 -8.39
CA ASP A 82 -13.29 -7.72 -8.98
C ASP A 82 -12.64 -6.41 -8.52
N SER A 83 -11.59 -6.48 -7.70
CA SER A 83 -10.92 -5.28 -7.21
C SER A 83 -9.51 -5.59 -6.72
N ILE A 84 -8.75 -4.52 -6.45
CA ILE A 84 -7.48 -4.61 -5.76
C ILE A 84 -7.69 -3.94 -4.40
N LEU A 85 -7.42 -4.66 -3.32
CA LEU A 85 -7.53 -4.10 -1.98
C LEU A 85 -6.16 -3.64 -1.49
N ILE A 86 -6.02 -2.33 -1.28
CA ILE A 86 -4.84 -1.75 -0.63
C ILE A 86 -5.05 -1.92 0.87
N LEU A 87 -4.22 -2.74 1.49
CA LEU A 87 -4.38 -3.10 2.89
C LEU A 87 -3.58 -2.21 3.82
N ALA A 88 -2.42 -1.73 3.37
CA ALA A 88 -1.54 -0.91 4.21
C ALA A 88 -0.56 -0.11 3.38
N TYR A 89 -0.12 1.00 3.96
CA TYR A 89 1.09 1.71 3.55
C TYR A 89 2.09 1.50 4.68
N ALA A 90 2.91 0.45 4.53
CA ALA A 90 3.73 -0.07 5.61
C ALA A 90 5.14 0.53 5.57
N HIS A 91 5.53 1.17 6.67
CA HIS A 91 6.92 1.62 6.83
C HIS A 91 7.82 0.39 6.97
N GLU A 92 9.01 0.45 6.36
CA GLU A 92 9.97 -0.67 6.36
C GLU A 92 10.36 -1.13 7.77
N ARG A 93 10.30 -0.25 8.76
CA ARG A 93 10.68 -0.57 10.15
C ARG A 93 9.53 -1.13 10.99
N ARG A 94 8.30 -1.13 10.45
CA ARG A 94 7.18 -1.72 11.15
C ARG A 94 7.27 -3.25 11.11
N GLU A 95 6.75 -3.88 12.14
CA GLU A 95 6.71 -5.34 12.21
C GLU A 95 5.89 -5.92 11.06
N PRO A 96 6.47 -6.83 10.25
CA PRO A 96 5.71 -7.43 9.14
C PRO A 96 4.47 -8.15 9.64
N GLY A 97 3.37 -7.96 8.93
CA GLY A 97 2.11 -8.62 9.28
C GLY A 97 1.24 -7.87 10.27
N TYR A 98 1.65 -6.70 10.76
CA TYR A 98 0.84 -5.92 11.70
C TYR A 98 -0.54 -5.56 11.12
N TRP A 99 -0.66 -5.58 9.79
CA TRP A 99 -1.86 -5.22 9.05
C TRP A 99 -2.75 -6.44 8.73
N LEU A 100 -2.35 -7.66 9.11
CA LEU A 100 -3.10 -8.88 8.76
C LEU A 100 -4.53 -8.87 9.31
N HIS A 101 -4.74 -8.29 10.50
CA HIS A 101 -6.08 -8.20 11.09
C HIS A 101 -7.06 -7.44 10.22
N ARG A 102 -6.56 -6.60 9.31
CA ARG A 102 -7.41 -5.79 8.42
C ARG A 102 -8.13 -6.63 7.38
N LEU A 103 -7.66 -7.85 7.13
CA LEU A 103 -8.31 -8.74 6.16
C LEU A 103 -9.69 -9.18 6.60
N SER A 104 -9.95 -9.21 7.90
CA SER A 104 -11.23 -9.65 8.45
C SER A 104 -12.15 -8.49 8.85
N ASP A 105 -11.77 -7.28 8.57
CA ASP A 105 -12.57 -6.10 8.89
C ASP A 105 -13.68 -5.87 7.85
#